data_7b4e08157475bb9aeb478169a0db215d
#
_entry.id   7b4e08157475bb9aeb478169a0db215d
#
_cell.length_a   1.000
_cell.length_b   1.000
_cell.length_c   1.000
_cell.angle_alpha   90.00
_cell.angle_beta   90.00
_cell.angle_gamma   90.00
#
_symmetry.space_group_name_H-M   'P 1'
#
loop_
_entity.id
_entity.type
_entity.pdbx_description
1 polymer ?
#
loop_
_entity_poly.entity_id
_entity_poly.type
_entity_poly.pdbx_seq_one_letter_code
_entity_poly.pdbx_strand_id
1 'polypeptide(L)'
;MFTPKTTRIKEIAEKKPKVIKKLNGIFSGGVNIYIDYANVRPWSEKLGWHIEPRRLKQFLQSFDNVRSVKFYQGELASDPRSEKEIKHLQSLECKRFFLRTKPVKIMKFSIDTSSIDVQSPILLRRFIRASLLRKMDVETVEFLNKKLREMNRKGEFEIQDRKCNFDVEIGSDMRVDNLSESADTFVLWSGDSDFEDTMKNLLESGKKVALFATAGRISRELNKLASRGLIIFDIGDIQDFICWLSEIGKKKIP
;
A
#
# COMPACT_ATOMS: atom_id res chain seq x y z
N MET A 1 -17.26 -18.02 -7.40
CA MET A 1 -18.01 -17.41 -8.53
C MET A 1 -18.25 -15.93 -8.17
N PHE A 2 -18.40 -15.05 -9.18
CA PHE A 2 -18.74 -13.64 -8.93
C PHE A 2 -20.25 -13.49 -8.76
N THR A 3 -20.68 -12.99 -7.60
CA THR A 3 -22.09 -12.77 -7.23
C THR A 3 -22.23 -11.33 -6.70
N PRO A 4 -22.69 -10.37 -7.54
CA PRO A 4 -22.72 -8.95 -7.17
C PRO A 4 -23.53 -8.72 -5.89
N LYS A 5 -22.94 -8.04 -4.90
CA LYS A 5 -23.60 -7.76 -3.61
C LYS A 5 -24.46 -6.47 -3.61
N THR A 6 -24.33 -5.65 -4.66
CA THR A 6 -25.12 -4.42 -4.81
C THR A 6 -25.49 -4.21 -6.27
N THR A 7 -26.62 -3.49 -6.52
CA THR A 7 -27.05 -3.11 -7.88
C THR A 7 -25.95 -2.39 -8.65
N ARG A 8 -25.26 -1.45 -8.00
CA ARG A 8 -24.13 -0.73 -8.58
C ARG A 8 -23.03 -1.67 -9.09
N ILE A 9 -22.63 -2.67 -8.29
CA ILE A 9 -21.58 -3.62 -8.69
C ILE A 9 -22.05 -4.44 -9.89
N LYS A 10 -23.32 -4.82 -9.94
CA LYS A 10 -23.93 -5.54 -11.07
C LYS A 10 -23.83 -4.71 -12.36
N GLU A 11 -24.29 -3.46 -12.32
CA GLU A 11 -24.28 -2.55 -13.48
C GLU A 11 -22.85 -2.29 -14.01
N ILE A 12 -21.87 -2.12 -13.11
CA ILE A 12 -20.47 -1.94 -13.51
C ILE A 12 -19.91 -3.23 -14.11
N ALA A 13 -20.24 -4.39 -13.54
CA ALA A 13 -19.78 -5.69 -14.03
C ALA A 13 -20.32 -5.99 -15.44
N GLU A 14 -21.56 -5.64 -15.73
CA GLU A 14 -22.15 -5.74 -17.07
C GLU A 14 -21.40 -4.90 -18.11
N LYS A 15 -20.87 -3.74 -17.71
CA LYS A 15 -20.04 -2.87 -18.56
C LYS A 15 -18.59 -3.35 -18.69
N LYS A 16 -18.10 -4.16 -17.74
CA LYS A 16 -16.71 -4.63 -17.67
C LYS A 16 -16.57 -6.17 -17.60
N PRO A 17 -17.23 -6.93 -18.50
CA PRO A 17 -17.26 -8.40 -18.40
C PRO A 17 -15.88 -9.05 -18.52
N LYS A 18 -14.97 -8.46 -19.30
CA LYS A 18 -13.59 -8.96 -19.45
C LYS A 18 -12.81 -8.87 -18.13
N VAL A 19 -13.00 -7.80 -17.35
CA VAL A 19 -12.36 -7.63 -16.04
C VAL A 19 -12.87 -8.67 -15.05
N ILE A 20 -14.19 -8.89 -15.00
CA ILE A 20 -14.78 -9.91 -14.14
C ILE A 20 -14.31 -11.31 -14.53
N LYS A 21 -14.21 -11.62 -15.83
CA LYS A 21 -13.67 -12.90 -16.31
C LYS A 21 -12.21 -13.10 -15.86
N LYS A 22 -11.35 -12.06 -15.99
CA LYS A 22 -9.97 -12.09 -15.54
C LYS A 22 -9.87 -12.34 -14.03
N LEU A 23 -10.68 -11.63 -13.24
CA LEU A 23 -10.71 -11.79 -11.78
C LEU A 23 -11.25 -13.16 -11.34
N ASN A 24 -12.28 -13.70 -11.99
CA ASN A 24 -12.73 -15.07 -11.73
C ASN A 24 -11.63 -16.10 -12.01
N GLY A 25 -10.79 -15.85 -13.02
CA GLY A 25 -9.61 -16.66 -13.29
C GLY A 25 -8.55 -16.53 -12.18
N ILE A 26 -8.31 -15.32 -11.65
CA ILE A 26 -7.37 -15.10 -10.55
C ILE A 26 -7.92 -15.71 -9.25
N PHE A 27 -9.17 -15.43 -8.91
CA PHE A 27 -9.82 -15.87 -7.68
C PHE A 27 -10.39 -17.31 -7.83
N SER A 28 -9.50 -18.26 -8.11
CA SER A 28 -9.84 -19.69 -8.17
C SER A 28 -9.49 -20.38 -6.86
N GLY A 29 -10.26 -21.39 -6.45
CA GLY A 29 -10.11 -22.02 -5.14
C GLY A 29 -10.46 -21.07 -3.99
N GLY A 30 -10.02 -21.35 -2.79
CA GLY A 30 -10.14 -20.45 -1.65
C GLY A 30 -9.12 -19.32 -1.74
N VAL A 31 -9.57 -18.08 -1.54
CA VAL A 31 -8.73 -16.88 -1.73
C VAL A 31 -8.55 -16.11 -0.44
N ASN A 32 -7.31 -15.85 -0.04
CA ASN A 32 -6.97 -14.91 1.01
C ASN A 32 -6.32 -13.65 0.42
N ILE A 33 -6.77 -12.49 0.87
CA ILE A 33 -6.35 -11.17 0.36
C ILE A 33 -5.71 -10.37 1.49
N TYR A 34 -4.55 -9.79 1.22
CA TYR A 34 -3.76 -8.99 2.15
C TYR A 34 -3.56 -7.60 1.55
N ILE A 35 -4.02 -6.56 2.26
CA ILE A 35 -4.01 -5.18 1.77
C ILE A 35 -3.11 -4.35 2.67
N ASP A 36 -1.90 -4.05 2.21
CA ASP A 36 -0.99 -3.11 2.83
C ASP A 36 -1.45 -1.68 2.52
N TYR A 37 -2.39 -1.17 3.32
CA TYR A 37 -3.01 0.11 3.02
C TYR A 37 -2.07 1.30 3.20
N ALA A 38 -1.04 1.17 4.03
CA ALA A 38 0.01 2.18 4.15
C ALA A 38 0.79 2.37 2.83
N ASN A 39 1.02 1.27 2.09
CA ASN A 39 1.66 1.31 0.77
C ASN A 39 0.67 1.70 -0.34
N VAL A 40 -0.59 1.23 -0.26
CA VAL A 40 -1.60 1.41 -1.30
C VAL A 40 -2.22 2.81 -1.31
N ARG A 41 -2.44 3.40 -0.13
CA ARG A 41 -3.09 4.72 0.01
C ARG A 41 -2.41 5.85 -0.78
N PRO A 42 -1.07 5.99 -0.77
CA PRO A 42 -0.37 7.01 -1.55
C PRO A 42 -0.48 6.84 -3.07
N TRP A 43 -1.00 5.71 -3.55
CA TRP A 43 -1.17 5.51 -4.99
C TRP A 43 -2.21 6.45 -5.59
N SER A 44 -3.11 7.02 -4.79
CA SER A 44 -4.11 8.02 -5.23
C SER A 44 -3.48 9.21 -5.94
N GLU A 45 -2.27 9.63 -5.53
CA GLU A 45 -1.51 10.71 -6.20
C GLU A 45 -1.20 10.37 -7.67
N LYS A 46 -0.90 9.09 -7.95
CA LYS A 46 -0.59 8.61 -9.31
C LYS A 46 -1.83 8.16 -10.06
N LEU A 47 -2.79 7.58 -9.35
CA LEU A 47 -4.03 7.07 -9.95
C LEU A 47 -4.97 8.21 -10.35
N GLY A 48 -4.91 9.37 -9.67
CA GLY A 48 -5.87 10.46 -9.80
C GLY A 48 -7.23 10.15 -9.19
N TRP A 49 -7.34 9.08 -8.39
CA TRP A 49 -8.55 8.70 -7.68
C TRP A 49 -8.22 7.95 -6.39
N HIS A 50 -9.17 7.89 -5.46
CA HIS A 50 -8.99 7.31 -4.12
C HIS A 50 -9.74 5.99 -4.00
N ILE A 51 -9.12 5.04 -3.28
CA ILE A 51 -9.79 3.79 -2.90
C ILE A 51 -10.72 4.08 -1.72
N GLU A 52 -11.99 3.68 -1.85
CA GLU A 52 -12.98 3.75 -0.78
C GLU A 52 -13.12 2.36 -0.14
N PRO A 53 -12.72 2.20 1.14
CA PRO A 53 -12.64 0.89 1.78
C PRO A 53 -13.97 0.11 1.82
N ARG A 54 -15.11 0.79 2.03
CA ARG A 54 -16.42 0.14 2.02
C ARG A 54 -16.76 -0.44 0.65
N ARG A 55 -16.47 0.31 -0.42
CA ARG A 55 -16.72 -0.14 -1.79
C ARG A 55 -15.77 -1.26 -2.18
N LEU A 56 -14.51 -1.18 -1.77
CA LEU A 56 -13.53 -2.25 -1.92
C LEU A 56 -14.01 -3.54 -1.22
N LYS A 57 -14.46 -3.44 0.04
CA LYS A 57 -15.04 -4.58 0.77
C LYS A 57 -16.21 -5.19 0.01
N GLN A 58 -17.21 -4.37 -0.41
CA GLN A 58 -18.38 -4.84 -1.15
C GLN A 58 -18.00 -5.55 -2.45
N PHE A 59 -17.01 -5.02 -3.16
CA PHE A 59 -16.52 -5.61 -4.40
C PHE A 59 -15.83 -6.95 -4.15
N LEU A 60 -14.91 -7.03 -3.19
CA LEU A 60 -14.21 -8.28 -2.86
C LEU A 60 -15.18 -9.35 -2.32
N GLN A 61 -16.16 -8.97 -1.52
CA GLN A 61 -17.21 -9.87 -1.04
C GLN A 61 -18.15 -10.37 -2.14
N SER A 62 -18.13 -9.77 -3.33
CA SER A 62 -18.87 -10.25 -4.50
C SER A 62 -18.24 -11.49 -5.14
N PHE A 63 -17.08 -11.93 -4.66
CA PHE A 63 -16.46 -13.19 -5.06
C PHE A 63 -16.65 -14.21 -3.93
N ASP A 64 -17.45 -15.23 -4.19
CA ASP A 64 -17.82 -16.23 -3.18
C ASP A 64 -16.60 -16.99 -2.65
N ASN A 65 -15.55 -17.12 -3.47
CA ASN A 65 -14.29 -17.80 -3.14
C ASN A 65 -13.37 -17.01 -2.19
N VAL A 66 -13.61 -15.72 -1.96
CA VAL A 66 -12.84 -14.92 -1.02
C VAL A 66 -13.20 -15.37 0.40
N ARG A 67 -12.23 -16.00 1.06
CA ARG A 67 -12.35 -16.54 2.44
C ARG A 67 -12.01 -15.48 3.47
N SER A 68 -10.92 -14.74 3.23
CA SER A 68 -10.51 -13.65 4.13
C SER A 68 -9.92 -12.47 3.38
N VAL A 69 -10.16 -11.28 3.90
CA VAL A 69 -9.51 -10.02 3.52
C VAL A 69 -8.89 -9.45 4.80
N LYS A 70 -7.58 -9.38 4.88
CA LYS A 70 -6.84 -8.76 5.98
C LYS A 70 -6.36 -7.39 5.53
N PHE A 71 -6.83 -6.36 6.20
CA PHE A 71 -6.58 -4.95 5.87
C PHE A 71 -5.65 -4.35 6.94
N TYR A 72 -4.48 -3.88 6.54
CA TYR A 72 -3.43 -3.40 7.45
C TYR A 72 -3.33 -1.88 7.39
N GLN A 73 -3.55 -1.22 8.54
CA GLN A 73 -3.58 0.24 8.64
C GLN A 73 -2.88 0.73 9.91
N GLY A 74 -1.97 1.71 9.75
CA GLY A 74 -1.34 2.38 10.88
C GLY A 74 -2.30 3.34 11.60
N GLU A 75 -2.23 3.38 12.93
CA GLU A 75 -3.00 4.28 13.79
C GLU A 75 -2.07 5.35 14.35
N LEU A 76 -2.34 6.62 14.05
CA LEU A 76 -1.62 7.74 14.62
C LEU A 76 -2.35 8.24 15.86
N ALA A 77 -1.76 7.97 17.02
CA ALA A 77 -2.29 8.42 18.31
C ALA A 77 -2.49 9.94 18.34
N SER A 78 -3.59 10.40 18.93
CA SER A 78 -3.93 11.82 19.09
C SER A 78 -4.15 12.58 17.76
N ASP A 79 -4.38 11.88 16.66
CA ASP A 79 -4.80 12.48 15.40
C ASP A 79 -6.29 12.18 15.14
N PRO A 80 -7.20 13.15 15.25
CA PRO A 80 -8.65 12.92 15.08
C PRO A 80 -9.03 12.35 13.71
N ARG A 81 -8.21 12.62 12.66
CA ARG A 81 -8.44 12.09 11.30
C ARG A 81 -8.11 10.61 11.27
N SER A 82 -6.98 10.23 11.87
CA SER A 82 -6.58 8.83 12.00
C SER A 82 -7.59 8.03 12.81
N GLU A 83 -8.03 8.56 13.94
CA GLU A 83 -9.05 7.92 14.79
C GLU A 83 -10.38 7.71 14.03
N LYS A 84 -10.84 8.72 13.30
CA LYS A 84 -12.05 8.62 12.48
C LYS A 84 -11.92 7.57 11.40
N GLU A 85 -10.76 7.50 10.73
CA GLU A 85 -10.48 6.50 9.70
C GLU A 85 -10.47 5.10 10.29
N ILE A 86 -9.79 4.88 11.42
CA ILE A 86 -9.77 3.58 12.11
C ILE A 86 -11.17 3.16 12.54
N LYS A 87 -11.96 4.04 13.16
CA LYS A 87 -13.36 3.75 13.52
C LYS A 87 -14.20 3.36 12.31
N HIS A 88 -14.00 4.06 11.18
CA HIS A 88 -14.66 3.69 9.92
C HIS A 88 -14.25 2.29 9.47
N LEU A 89 -12.97 1.96 9.45
CA LEU A 89 -12.46 0.64 9.06
C LEU A 89 -12.94 -0.47 10.00
N GLN A 90 -12.96 -0.24 11.32
CA GLN A 90 -13.53 -1.14 12.31
C GLN A 90 -15.01 -1.45 12.04
N SER A 91 -15.79 -0.44 11.64
CA SER A 91 -17.21 -0.63 11.27
C SER A 91 -17.40 -1.56 10.04
N LEU A 92 -16.35 -1.80 9.28
CA LEU A 92 -16.35 -2.70 8.13
C LEU A 92 -15.99 -4.15 8.51
N GLU A 93 -15.53 -4.42 9.72
CA GLU A 93 -15.16 -5.78 10.14
C GLU A 93 -16.35 -6.74 10.06
N CYS A 94 -16.06 -7.97 9.67
CA CYS A 94 -17.03 -9.07 9.61
C CYS A 94 -16.27 -10.40 9.51
N LYS A 95 -16.98 -11.54 9.40
CA LYS A 95 -16.37 -12.88 9.30
C LYS A 95 -15.30 -13.05 8.22
N ARG A 96 -15.28 -12.20 7.20
CA ARG A 96 -14.34 -12.29 6.06
C ARG A 96 -13.50 -11.04 5.87
N PHE A 97 -13.68 -9.99 6.67
CA PHE A 97 -12.93 -8.75 6.57
C PHE A 97 -12.38 -8.37 7.94
N PHE A 98 -11.07 -8.43 8.07
CA PHE A 98 -10.34 -8.25 9.33
C PHE A 98 -9.44 -7.03 9.24
N LEU A 99 -9.56 -6.13 10.19
CA LEU A 99 -8.66 -5.00 10.35
C LEU A 99 -7.49 -5.38 11.25
N ARG A 100 -6.28 -5.07 10.81
CA ARG A 100 -5.04 -5.16 11.59
C ARG A 100 -4.47 -3.75 11.77
N THR A 101 -4.40 -3.28 13.00
CA THR A 101 -3.81 -1.97 13.30
C THR A 101 -2.57 -2.09 14.15
N LYS A 102 -1.68 -1.12 14.03
CA LYS A 102 -0.61 -0.87 14.99
C LYS A 102 -0.28 0.62 15.05
N PRO A 103 0.30 1.09 16.18
CA PRO A 103 0.69 2.49 16.31
C PRO A 103 1.72 2.91 15.25
N VAL A 104 1.49 4.07 14.65
CA VAL A 104 2.47 4.75 13.79
C VAL A 104 3.60 5.27 14.68
N LYS A 105 4.84 4.88 14.37
CA LYS A 105 6.02 5.41 15.05
C LYS A 105 6.34 6.80 14.52
N ILE A 106 6.47 7.76 15.42
CA ILE A 106 6.98 9.08 15.10
C ILE A 106 8.49 9.05 15.32
N MET A 107 9.23 9.19 14.23
CA MET A 107 10.68 9.30 14.25
C MET A 107 11.06 10.78 14.24
N LYS A 108 11.78 11.22 15.26
CA LYS A 108 12.27 12.59 15.38
C LYS A 108 13.71 12.68 14.91
N PHE A 109 13.98 13.61 14.03
CA PHE A 109 15.32 13.88 13.53
C PHE A 109 15.72 15.31 13.90
N SER A 110 16.78 15.45 14.68
CA SER A 110 17.32 16.77 14.99
C SER A 110 17.86 17.42 13.72
N ILE A 111 17.49 18.68 13.52
CA ILE A 111 18.01 19.58 12.48
C ILE A 111 18.80 20.74 13.10
N ASP A 112 19.27 20.58 14.34
CA ASP A 112 20.09 21.57 15.01
C ASP A 112 21.43 21.77 14.26
N THR A 113 21.65 23.01 13.83
CA THR A 113 22.81 23.43 13.05
C THR A 113 23.83 24.18 13.91
N SER A 114 23.65 24.33 15.22
CA SER A 114 24.45 25.19 16.10
C SER A 114 25.93 24.84 16.09
N SER A 115 26.27 23.55 16.00
CA SER A 115 27.64 23.03 15.99
C SER A 115 28.13 22.56 14.61
N ILE A 116 27.38 22.86 13.52
CA ILE A 116 27.66 22.30 12.20
C ILE A 116 28.11 23.42 11.25
N ASP A 117 29.23 23.20 10.56
CA ASP A 117 29.70 24.11 9.51
C ASP A 117 28.67 24.19 8.36
N VAL A 118 28.59 25.38 7.73
CA VAL A 118 27.66 25.63 6.62
C VAL A 118 27.92 24.73 5.41
N GLN A 119 29.18 24.37 5.18
CA GLN A 119 29.59 23.53 4.06
C GLN A 119 29.53 22.04 4.39
N SER A 120 29.28 21.67 5.65
CA SER A 120 29.28 20.29 6.08
C SER A 120 28.03 19.54 5.63
N PRO A 121 28.15 18.41 4.92
CA PRO A 121 27.01 17.58 4.52
C PRO A 121 26.49 16.67 5.64
N ILE A 122 27.04 16.75 6.85
CA ILE A 122 26.81 15.75 7.91
C ILE A 122 25.34 15.67 8.32
N LEU A 123 24.68 16.82 8.44
CA LEU A 123 23.25 16.88 8.80
C LEU A 123 22.37 16.39 7.64
N LEU A 124 22.70 16.79 6.42
CA LEU A 124 21.96 16.44 5.22
C LEU A 124 21.96 14.92 4.92
N ARG A 125 22.98 14.19 5.40
CA ARG A 125 23.05 12.72 5.28
C ARG A 125 21.88 12.00 5.93
N ARG A 126 21.18 12.64 6.86
CA ARG A 126 19.98 12.07 7.49
C ARG A 126 18.75 12.09 6.59
N PHE A 127 18.71 13.01 5.62
CA PHE A 127 17.55 13.28 4.77
C PHE A 127 17.79 12.94 3.31
N ILE A 128 19.06 12.99 2.87
CA ILE A 128 19.45 12.83 1.47
C ILE A 128 20.30 11.56 1.35
N ARG A 129 19.95 10.70 0.38
CA ARG A 129 20.75 9.49 0.10
C ARG A 129 22.19 9.87 -0.23
N ALA A 130 23.15 9.15 0.35
CA ALA A 130 24.57 9.43 0.21
C ALA A 130 25.07 9.48 -1.26
N SER A 131 24.43 8.68 -2.15
CA SER A 131 24.73 8.69 -3.59
C SER A 131 24.31 9.99 -4.27
N LEU A 132 23.23 10.61 -3.84
CA LEU A 132 22.76 11.90 -4.35
C LEU A 132 23.57 13.04 -3.74
N LEU A 133 23.78 13.00 -2.42
CA LEU A 133 24.54 14.04 -1.70
C LEU A 133 25.96 14.20 -2.25
N ARG A 134 26.62 13.10 -2.67
CA ARG A 134 27.95 13.14 -3.31
C ARG A 134 27.98 13.81 -4.69
N LYS A 135 26.82 13.99 -5.33
CA LYS A 135 26.70 14.68 -6.62
C LYS A 135 26.32 16.15 -6.49
N MET A 136 26.04 16.61 -5.27
CA MET A 136 25.73 18.01 -5.01
C MET A 136 27.04 18.79 -4.90
N ASP A 137 27.06 20.00 -5.46
CA ASP A 137 28.11 20.98 -5.25
C ASP A 137 28.06 21.60 -3.85
N VAL A 138 29.14 22.27 -3.47
CA VAL A 138 29.27 22.91 -2.15
C VAL A 138 28.19 23.98 -1.96
N GLU A 139 27.86 24.74 -3.00
CA GLU A 139 26.87 25.83 -2.97
C GLU A 139 25.48 25.28 -2.63
N THR A 140 25.11 24.15 -3.23
CA THR A 140 23.84 23.46 -2.90
C THR A 140 23.81 22.99 -1.45
N VAL A 141 24.91 22.44 -0.94
CA VAL A 141 25.01 22.01 0.46
C VAL A 141 24.90 23.20 1.41
N GLU A 142 25.58 24.31 1.11
CA GLU A 142 25.48 25.56 1.89
C GLU A 142 24.06 26.12 1.87
N PHE A 143 23.42 26.14 0.72
CA PHE A 143 22.04 26.62 0.59
C PHE A 143 21.08 25.82 1.49
N LEU A 144 21.16 24.50 1.42
CA LEU A 144 20.33 23.63 2.25
C LEU A 144 20.59 23.81 3.75
N ASN A 145 21.86 23.90 4.15
CA ASN A 145 22.23 24.15 5.55
C ASN A 145 21.77 25.54 6.03
N LYS A 146 21.82 26.57 5.17
CA LYS A 146 21.27 27.90 5.47
C LYS A 146 19.75 27.83 5.71
N LYS A 147 19.02 27.02 4.92
CA LYS A 147 17.58 26.79 5.14
C LYS A 147 17.30 26.12 6.49
N LEU A 148 18.06 25.13 6.87
CA LEU A 148 17.94 24.51 8.19
C LEU A 148 18.23 25.52 9.33
N ARG A 149 19.24 26.41 9.16
CA ARG A 149 19.51 27.51 10.12
C ARG A 149 18.36 28.50 10.21
N GLU A 150 17.69 28.80 9.09
CA GLU A 150 16.49 29.65 9.10
C GLU A 150 15.34 29.01 9.92
N MET A 151 15.17 27.68 9.81
CA MET A 151 14.21 26.92 10.62
C MET A 151 14.58 26.98 12.11
N ASN A 152 15.88 26.77 12.45
CA ASN A 152 16.34 26.87 13.84
C ASN A 152 16.10 28.27 14.44
N ARG A 153 16.28 29.33 13.66
CA ARG A 153 15.97 30.72 14.12
C ARG A 153 14.49 30.91 14.44
N LYS A 154 13.59 30.11 13.84
CA LYS A 154 12.15 30.09 14.12
C LYS A 154 11.77 29.15 15.27
N GLY A 155 12.76 28.51 15.91
CA GLY A 155 12.54 27.58 17.01
C GLY A 155 12.27 26.13 16.56
N GLU A 156 12.43 25.82 15.27
CA GLU A 156 12.25 24.47 14.75
C GLU A 156 13.59 23.72 14.76
N PHE A 157 13.77 22.81 15.70
CA PHE A 157 15.01 22.03 15.86
C PHE A 157 14.84 20.55 15.55
N GLU A 158 13.61 20.10 15.23
CA GLU A 158 13.32 18.71 14.91
C GLU A 158 12.39 18.61 13.70
N ILE A 159 12.64 17.60 12.86
CA ILE A 159 11.70 17.14 11.83
C ILE A 159 11.11 15.81 12.28
N GLN A 160 9.80 15.63 12.10
CA GLN A 160 9.11 14.38 12.40
C GLN A 160 8.79 13.63 11.12
N ASP A 161 9.15 12.35 11.08
CA ASP A 161 8.72 11.42 10.05
C ASP A 161 7.81 10.35 10.66
N ARG A 162 6.87 9.86 9.88
CA ARG A 162 5.89 8.85 10.31
C ARG A 162 6.20 7.53 9.64
N LYS A 163 6.50 6.51 10.43
CA LYS A 163 6.79 5.18 9.93
C LYS A 163 5.79 4.16 10.48
N CYS A 164 5.12 3.48 9.58
CA CYS A 164 4.33 2.31 9.90
C CYS A 164 4.49 1.30 8.77
N ASN A 165 5.09 0.16 9.08
CA ASN A 165 5.40 -0.87 8.11
C ASN A 165 4.81 -2.20 8.62
N PHE A 166 4.06 -2.90 7.78
CA PHE A 166 3.39 -4.15 8.10
C PHE A 166 4.01 -5.37 7.42
N ASP A 167 5.20 -5.27 6.82
CA ASP A 167 5.80 -6.34 6.01
C ASP A 167 5.94 -7.63 6.82
N VAL A 168 6.37 -7.51 8.09
CA VAL A 168 6.54 -8.66 8.99
C VAL A 168 5.19 -9.30 9.32
N GLU A 169 4.19 -8.50 9.66
CA GLU A 169 2.85 -8.98 10.02
C GLU A 169 2.14 -9.62 8.81
N ILE A 170 2.21 -8.97 7.65
CA ILE A 170 1.63 -9.50 6.41
C ILE A 170 2.35 -10.79 6.01
N GLY A 171 3.69 -10.79 5.99
CA GLY A 171 4.48 -11.97 5.66
C GLY A 171 4.22 -13.14 6.61
N SER A 172 4.11 -12.87 7.91
CA SER A 172 3.75 -13.86 8.92
C SER A 172 2.34 -14.42 8.71
N ASP A 173 1.35 -13.55 8.50
CA ASP A 173 -0.03 -13.97 8.25
C ASP A 173 -0.14 -14.82 6.96
N MET A 174 0.56 -14.44 5.89
CA MET A 174 0.62 -15.23 4.65
C MET A 174 1.26 -16.60 4.88
N ARG A 175 2.33 -16.67 5.66
CA ARG A 175 3.00 -17.93 5.99
C ARG A 175 2.10 -18.86 6.83
N VAL A 176 1.43 -18.32 7.86
CA VAL A 176 0.50 -19.09 8.71
C VAL A 176 -0.66 -19.62 7.88
N ASP A 177 -1.25 -18.77 7.02
CA ASP A 177 -2.35 -19.17 6.15
C ASP A 177 -1.91 -20.22 5.11
N ASN A 178 -0.66 -20.19 4.64
CA ASN A 178 -0.11 -21.22 3.77
C ASN A 178 0.08 -22.55 4.50
N LEU A 179 0.66 -22.54 5.69
CA LEU A 179 0.89 -23.74 6.50
C LEU A 179 -0.41 -24.41 6.96
N SER A 180 -1.45 -23.63 7.23
CA SER A 180 -2.78 -24.14 7.61
C SER A 180 -3.64 -24.54 6.42
N GLU A 181 -3.12 -24.43 5.20
CA GLU A 181 -3.84 -24.69 3.93
C GLU A 181 -5.18 -23.96 3.84
N SER A 182 -5.24 -22.78 4.48
CA SER A 182 -6.47 -21.99 4.56
C SER A 182 -6.92 -21.41 3.21
N ALA A 183 -6.00 -21.35 2.22
CA ALA A 183 -6.28 -20.83 0.87
C ALA A 183 -5.44 -21.52 -0.20
N ASP A 184 -5.99 -21.51 -1.43
CA ASP A 184 -5.32 -21.97 -2.64
C ASP A 184 -4.68 -20.80 -3.40
N THR A 185 -5.26 -19.62 -3.22
CA THR A 185 -4.85 -18.37 -3.89
C THR A 185 -4.56 -17.28 -2.87
N PHE A 186 -3.39 -16.67 -2.99
CA PHE A 186 -2.92 -15.56 -2.17
C PHE A 186 -2.85 -14.29 -3.00
N VAL A 187 -3.49 -13.22 -2.53
CA VAL A 187 -3.53 -11.94 -3.23
C VAL A 187 -2.93 -10.85 -2.33
N LEU A 188 -1.86 -10.24 -2.78
CA LEU A 188 -1.23 -9.12 -2.09
C LEU A 188 -1.54 -7.79 -2.81
N TRP A 189 -1.97 -6.78 -2.05
CA TRP A 189 -2.05 -5.39 -2.48
C TRP A 189 -0.87 -4.62 -1.88
N SER A 190 0.21 -4.58 -2.60
CA SER A 190 1.42 -3.81 -2.28
C SER A 190 2.31 -3.73 -3.51
N GLY A 191 3.25 -2.81 -3.53
CA GLY A 191 4.29 -2.73 -4.58
C GLY A 191 5.70 -2.91 -4.01
N ASP A 192 5.80 -3.21 -2.71
CA ASP A 192 7.06 -3.22 -1.99
C ASP A 192 7.89 -4.49 -2.26
N SER A 193 9.19 -4.29 -2.46
CA SER A 193 10.16 -5.37 -2.68
C SER A 193 10.31 -6.32 -1.49
N ASP A 194 10.01 -5.85 -0.27
CA ASP A 194 10.18 -6.63 0.95
C ASP A 194 9.29 -7.90 0.98
N PHE A 195 8.30 -7.96 0.08
CA PHE A 195 7.46 -9.14 -0.11
C PHE A 195 8.00 -10.17 -1.12
N GLU A 196 9.14 -9.92 -1.78
CA GLU A 196 9.66 -10.83 -2.81
C GLU A 196 9.80 -12.27 -2.31
N ASP A 197 10.50 -12.47 -1.19
CA ASP A 197 10.74 -13.81 -0.63
C ASP A 197 9.43 -14.49 -0.22
N THR A 198 8.49 -13.75 0.38
CA THR A 198 7.19 -14.30 0.76
C THR A 198 6.40 -14.78 -0.45
N MET A 199 6.33 -13.98 -1.51
CA MET A 199 5.63 -14.33 -2.73
C MET A 199 6.29 -15.50 -3.46
N LYS A 200 7.62 -15.53 -3.49
CA LYS A 200 8.41 -16.62 -4.06
C LYS A 200 8.14 -17.95 -3.33
N ASN A 201 8.17 -17.95 -2.01
CA ASN A 201 7.92 -19.13 -1.20
C ASN A 201 6.51 -19.70 -1.42
N LEU A 202 5.50 -18.84 -1.58
CA LEU A 202 4.13 -19.27 -1.89
C LEU A 202 4.05 -19.91 -3.29
N LEU A 203 4.72 -19.34 -4.29
CA LEU A 203 4.80 -19.93 -5.63
C LEU A 203 5.50 -21.30 -5.60
N GLU A 204 6.60 -21.42 -4.86
CA GLU A 204 7.33 -22.68 -4.68
C GLU A 204 6.52 -23.73 -3.91
N SER A 205 5.59 -23.30 -3.05
CA SER A 205 4.62 -24.18 -2.39
C SER A 205 3.45 -24.58 -3.29
N GLY A 206 3.48 -24.25 -4.59
CA GLY A 206 2.42 -24.58 -5.55
C GLY A 206 1.15 -23.73 -5.39
N LYS A 207 1.16 -22.66 -4.60
CA LYS A 207 0.02 -21.78 -4.45
C LYS A 207 -0.11 -20.84 -5.64
N LYS A 208 -1.34 -20.46 -5.96
CA LYS A 208 -1.60 -19.37 -6.89
C LYS A 208 -1.37 -18.04 -6.19
N VAL A 209 -0.56 -17.18 -6.80
CA VAL A 209 -0.16 -15.91 -6.18
C VAL A 209 -0.44 -14.77 -7.13
N ALA A 210 -1.13 -13.72 -6.65
CA ALA A 210 -1.42 -12.54 -7.42
C ALA A 210 -1.02 -11.26 -6.67
N LEU A 211 -0.45 -10.33 -7.42
CA LEU A 211 -0.10 -8.99 -6.96
C LEU A 211 -1.07 -7.98 -7.56
N PHE A 212 -1.80 -7.27 -6.72
CA PHE A 212 -2.68 -6.17 -7.12
C PHE A 212 -1.95 -4.85 -6.88
N ALA A 213 -1.58 -4.18 -7.95
CA ALA A 213 -0.78 -2.98 -7.90
C ALA A 213 -1.12 -2.03 -9.04
N THR A 214 -0.48 -0.87 -9.10
CA THR A 214 -0.58 0.04 -10.25
C THR A 214 0.76 0.18 -10.96
N ALA A 215 0.73 0.43 -12.26
CA ALA A 215 1.94 0.59 -13.08
C ALA A 215 2.92 1.61 -12.47
N GLY A 216 4.22 1.25 -12.42
CA GLY A 216 5.29 2.07 -11.85
C GLY A 216 5.29 2.18 -10.31
N ARG A 217 4.49 1.37 -9.62
CA ARG A 217 4.52 1.19 -8.16
C ARG A 217 4.86 -0.25 -7.78
N ILE A 218 5.33 -1.05 -8.73
CA ILE A 218 5.79 -2.42 -8.52
C ILE A 218 7.31 -2.40 -8.52
N SER A 219 7.92 -3.00 -7.51
CA SER A 219 9.37 -3.18 -7.44
C SER A 219 9.87 -4.07 -8.59
N ARG A 220 11.16 -3.91 -8.95
CA ARG A 220 11.77 -4.75 -10.00
C ARG A 220 11.81 -6.22 -9.60
N GLU A 221 12.00 -6.48 -8.32
CA GLU A 221 12.09 -7.79 -7.69
C GLU A 221 10.75 -8.53 -7.87
N LEU A 222 9.65 -7.93 -7.46
CA LEU A 222 8.30 -8.49 -7.64
C LEU A 222 7.95 -8.68 -9.13
N ASN A 223 8.34 -7.74 -9.98
CA ASN A 223 8.04 -7.86 -11.42
C ASN A 223 8.77 -9.06 -12.06
N LYS A 224 9.98 -9.40 -11.61
CA LYS A 224 10.71 -10.60 -12.06
C LYS A 224 9.98 -11.91 -11.73
N LEU A 225 9.21 -11.94 -10.64
CA LEU A 225 8.45 -13.13 -10.27
C LEU A 225 7.31 -13.45 -11.24
N ALA A 226 6.94 -12.53 -12.15
CA ALA A 226 5.96 -12.82 -13.21
C ALA A 226 6.42 -13.99 -14.10
N SER A 227 7.71 -14.11 -14.39
CA SER A 227 8.28 -15.26 -15.12
C SER A 227 8.21 -16.59 -14.36
N ARG A 228 7.96 -16.52 -13.04
CA ARG A 228 7.81 -17.68 -12.14
C ARG A 228 6.36 -17.98 -11.79
N GLY A 229 5.39 -17.30 -12.42
CA GLY A 229 3.98 -17.54 -12.24
C GLY A 229 3.23 -16.52 -11.38
N LEU A 230 3.89 -15.46 -10.89
CA LEU A 230 3.18 -14.36 -10.22
C LEU A 230 2.25 -13.64 -11.20
N ILE A 231 0.97 -13.57 -10.85
CA ILE A 231 -0.03 -12.86 -11.65
C ILE A 231 -0.05 -11.40 -11.21
N ILE A 232 0.26 -10.48 -12.12
CA ILE A 232 0.17 -9.04 -11.85
C ILE A 232 -1.14 -8.50 -12.40
N PHE A 233 -1.92 -7.82 -11.54
CA PHE A 233 -3.19 -7.22 -11.88
C PHE A 233 -3.16 -5.71 -11.62
N ASP A 234 -3.45 -4.90 -12.64
CA ASP A 234 -3.56 -3.44 -12.50
C ASP A 234 -4.90 -3.06 -11.85
N ILE A 235 -4.84 -2.47 -10.66
CA ILE A 235 -6.04 -2.03 -9.94
C ILE A 235 -6.82 -0.92 -10.67
N GLY A 236 -6.21 -0.24 -11.63
CA GLY A 236 -6.90 0.71 -12.50
C GLY A 236 -8.04 0.08 -13.30
N ASP A 237 -7.98 -1.23 -13.59
CA ASP A 237 -9.04 -1.96 -14.29
C ASP A 237 -10.34 -2.03 -13.47
N ILE A 238 -10.22 -1.96 -12.13
CA ILE A 238 -11.36 -2.05 -11.19
C ILE A 238 -11.72 -0.71 -10.53
N GLN A 239 -11.19 0.41 -11.02
CA GLN A 239 -11.45 1.77 -10.48
C GLN A 239 -12.92 1.99 -10.13
N ASP A 240 -13.86 1.82 -11.09
CA ASP A 240 -15.27 2.14 -10.91
C ASP A 240 -15.94 1.31 -9.81
N PHE A 241 -15.40 0.12 -9.50
CA PHE A 241 -15.89 -0.71 -8.41
C PHE A 241 -15.51 -0.18 -7.03
N ILE A 242 -14.30 0.42 -6.90
CA ILE A 242 -13.66 0.68 -5.62
C ILE A 242 -13.30 2.15 -5.33
N CYS A 243 -13.38 3.08 -6.32
CA CYS A 243 -13.07 4.49 -6.13
C CYS A 243 -14.16 5.23 -5.34
N TRP A 244 -13.89 6.45 -4.88
CA TRP A 244 -14.91 7.34 -4.32
C TRP A 244 -16.03 7.59 -5.34
N LEU A 245 -17.25 7.81 -4.85
CA LEU A 245 -18.45 7.99 -5.69
C LEU A 245 -18.28 9.12 -6.71
N SER A 246 -17.68 10.23 -6.28
CA SER A 246 -17.40 11.41 -7.11
C SER A 246 -16.34 11.18 -8.21
N GLU A 247 -15.69 10.03 -8.20
CA GLU A 247 -14.57 9.70 -9.10
C GLU A 247 -14.90 8.59 -10.10
N ILE A 248 -16.16 8.10 -10.08
CA ILE A 248 -16.64 7.11 -11.06
C ILE A 248 -16.57 7.70 -12.47
N GLY A 249 -15.97 6.94 -13.40
CA GLY A 249 -15.87 7.34 -14.80
C GLY A 249 -14.81 8.41 -15.10
N LYS A 250 -14.09 8.92 -14.10
CA LYS A 250 -12.94 9.81 -14.34
C LYS A 250 -11.83 9.01 -15.02
N LYS A 251 -11.38 9.49 -16.18
CA LYS A 251 -10.23 8.91 -16.87
C LYS A 251 -8.96 9.16 -16.06
N LYS A 252 -7.98 8.22 -16.16
CA LYS A 252 -6.62 8.45 -15.64
C LYS A 252 -6.12 9.80 -16.17
N ILE A 253 -5.60 10.64 -15.28
CA ILE A 253 -4.79 11.79 -15.69
C ILE A 253 -3.50 11.21 -16.28
N PRO A 254 -3.10 11.59 -17.49
CA PRO A 254 -1.95 11.03 -18.20
C PRO A 254 -0.63 11.23 -17.45
#